data_62db8719570b96ed97a199c138c830b5
#
_entry.id   62db8719570b96ed97a199c138c830b5
#
_cell.length_a   1.000
_cell.length_b   1.000
_cell.length_c   1.000
_cell.angle_alpha   90.00
_cell.angle_beta   90.00
_cell.angle_gamma   90.00
#
_symmetry.space_group_name_H-M   'P 1'
#
loop_
_entity.id
_entity.type
_entity.pdbx_description
1 polymer ?
#
loop_
_entity_poly.entity_id
_entity_poly.type
_entity_poly.pdbx_seq_one_letter_code
_entity_poly.pdbx_strand_id
1 'polypeptide(L)'
;MNTADSSSLAGAPRLLLFGAPRFVHGDGAEVVLGKRIAPLLALVALNSPVPRARIASMLYPQASEADARRNLRQMLFSQRALLQAVAVDDGESVALAPGVMVDALSSAVRNDPNKPPAELLGTMTFDDLPEFAQWLAGERDRLARERSAHLNQLADRCEQERGYADALMLAQRLVAEHPLSEAAHRRVMRLHYLSGDRAAAIEAFEHCERVLKDELGVRPAPDTLAMLRTIEQAQLAPVALRQVPVGVLRPPRLIGREVEYARLGEAWAQGRAVIVTGDAGLGKTRLISDFARARGGVLLVAARPGDARLPYAVLTRLVRQLVEQVPTDLTPALRKEIARLLPELGEAEPLRTDVDR
;
A
#
# COMPACT_ATOMS: atom_id res chain seq x y z
N MET A 1 -7.73 12.57 19.82
CA MET A 1 -7.58 12.68 21.28
C MET A 1 -8.34 11.51 21.89
N ASN A 2 -7.68 10.39 22.04
CA ASN A 2 -8.15 9.27 22.87
C ASN A 2 -6.94 8.40 23.25
N THR A 3 -6.22 8.83 24.29
CA THR A 3 -5.05 8.15 24.89
C THR A 3 -5.45 7.26 26.08
N ALA A 4 -6.69 6.71 26.06
CA ALA A 4 -7.26 6.09 27.25
C ALA A 4 -7.29 4.55 27.24
N ASP A 5 -6.71 3.86 26.24
CA ASP A 5 -6.87 2.39 26.15
C ASP A 5 -5.58 1.57 26.23
N SER A 6 -4.43 2.21 26.42
CA SER A 6 -3.16 1.48 26.49
C SER A 6 -2.79 0.97 27.91
N SER A 7 -3.44 1.47 28.95
CA SER A 7 -3.11 1.12 30.34
C SER A 7 -3.99 0.01 30.95
N SER A 8 -5.08 -0.39 30.28
CA SER A 8 -5.98 -1.46 30.75
C SER A 8 -5.54 -2.86 30.35
N LEU A 9 -4.50 -3.02 29.53
CA LEU A 9 -4.04 -4.30 28.98
C LEU A 9 -2.87 -4.94 29.73
N ALA A 10 -2.33 -4.27 30.73
CA ALA A 10 -1.27 -4.81 31.58
C ALA A 10 -1.90 -5.76 32.59
N GLY A 11 -2.12 -7.01 32.22
CA GLY A 11 -2.70 -8.04 33.10
C GLY A 11 -3.69 -8.99 32.40
N ALA A 12 -4.11 -8.72 31.16
CA ALA A 12 -4.95 -9.66 30.42
C ALA A 12 -4.13 -10.86 29.92
N PRO A 13 -4.63 -12.11 30.04
CA PRO A 13 -3.96 -13.27 29.52
C PRO A 13 -3.86 -13.19 27.96
N ARG A 14 -2.72 -13.59 27.39
CA ARG A 14 -2.46 -13.50 25.96
C ARG A 14 -2.07 -14.84 25.37
N LEU A 15 -2.73 -15.22 24.30
CA LEU A 15 -2.37 -16.38 23.49
C LEU A 15 -1.63 -15.85 22.23
N LEU A 16 -0.35 -16.16 22.16
CA LEU A 16 0.52 -15.75 21.04
C LEU A 16 0.71 -16.95 20.14
N LEU A 17 0.14 -16.89 18.94
CA LEU A 17 0.13 -17.98 17.95
C LEU A 17 1.08 -17.71 16.77
N PHE A 18 1.52 -16.47 16.61
CA PHE A 18 2.52 -16.15 15.60
C PHE A 18 3.94 -16.48 16.07
N GLY A 19 4.71 -17.16 15.21
CA GLY A 19 6.03 -17.64 15.55
C GLY A 19 5.98 -18.84 16.50
N ALA A 20 6.86 -18.91 17.50
CA ALA A 20 6.82 -19.94 18.52
C ALA A 20 5.59 -19.73 19.43
N PRO A 21 4.59 -20.65 19.40
CA PRO A 21 3.35 -20.44 20.11
C PRO A 21 3.54 -20.50 21.61
N ARG A 22 2.95 -19.55 22.33
CA ARG A 22 3.04 -19.46 23.80
C ARG A 22 1.79 -18.79 24.39
N PHE A 23 1.53 -19.11 25.64
CA PHE A 23 0.53 -18.45 26.45
C PHE A 23 1.20 -17.61 27.53
N VAL A 24 0.75 -16.37 27.68
CA VAL A 24 1.24 -15.43 28.69
C VAL A 24 0.11 -15.21 29.67
N HIS A 25 0.33 -15.59 30.92
CA HIS A 25 -0.62 -15.36 32.02
C HIS A 25 -0.73 -13.88 32.37
N GLY A 26 -1.78 -13.49 33.05
CA GLY A 26 -1.99 -12.12 33.53
C GLY A 26 -0.89 -11.57 34.46
N ASP A 27 -0.18 -12.45 35.14
CA ASP A 27 0.99 -12.15 35.99
C ASP A 27 2.30 -12.05 35.19
N GLY A 28 2.28 -12.29 33.86
CA GLY A 28 3.45 -12.26 33.00
C GLY A 28 4.17 -13.60 32.87
N ALA A 29 3.78 -14.65 33.53
CA ALA A 29 4.38 -15.97 33.35
C ALA A 29 4.09 -16.52 31.95
N GLU A 30 5.12 -17.06 31.27
CA GLU A 30 5.00 -17.60 29.93
C GLU A 30 5.06 -19.14 29.92
N VAL A 31 4.18 -19.74 29.13
CA VAL A 31 4.14 -21.18 28.87
C VAL A 31 4.29 -21.41 27.38
N VAL A 32 5.39 -22.07 26.96
CA VAL A 32 5.59 -22.48 25.57
C VAL A 32 4.64 -23.63 25.23
N LEU A 33 3.95 -23.51 24.10
CA LEU A 33 2.97 -24.48 23.66
C LEU A 33 3.65 -25.54 22.77
N GLY A 34 3.65 -26.78 23.22
CA GLY A 34 4.19 -27.90 22.47
C GLY A 34 3.25 -28.39 21.35
N LYS A 35 3.77 -29.27 20.45
CA LYS A 35 3.05 -29.83 19.29
C LYS A 35 1.71 -30.50 19.61
N ARG A 36 1.44 -30.89 20.83
CA ARG A 36 0.17 -31.54 21.22
C ARG A 36 -0.93 -30.51 21.53
N ILE A 37 -0.57 -29.40 22.18
CA ILE A 37 -1.56 -28.41 22.67
C ILE A 37 -1.71 -27.22 21.72
N ALA A 38 -0.67 -26.85 20.98
CA ALA A 38 -0.69 -25.74 20.05
C ALA A 38 -1.79 -25.87 18.96
N PRO A 39 -2.00 -27.06 18.34
CA PRO A 39 -3.07 -27.26 17.37
C PRO A 39 -4.46 -27.03 17.95
N LEU A 40 -4.72 -27.58 19.15
CA LEU A 40 -5.99 -27.37 19.83
C LEU A 40 -6.26 -25.90 20.09
N LEU A 41 -5.29 -25.18 20.65
CA LEU A 41 -5.46 -23.78 20.98
C LEU A 41 -5.58 -22.89 19.73
N ALA A 42 -4.90 -23.24 18.64
CA ALA A 42 -5.06 -22.54 17.37
C ALA A 42 -6.46 -22.74 16.78
N LEU A 43 -6.98 -23.98 16.78
CA LEU A 43 -8.35 -24.28 16.34
C LEU A 43 -9.37 -23.50 17.18
N VAL A 44 -9.25 -23.57 18.49
CA VAL A 44 -10.18 -22.90 19.41
C VAL A 44 -10.08 -21.38 19.27
N ALA A 45 -8.88 -20.82 19.13
CA ALA A 45 -8.71 -19.38 18.99
C ALA A 45 -9.34 -18.82 17.70
N LEU A 46 -9.19 -19.55 16.58
CA LEU A 46 -9.59 -19.02 15.26
C LEU A 46 -11.00 -19.44 14.83
N ASN A 47 -11.57 -20.50 15.44
CA ASN A 47 -12.88 -21.05 15.05
C ASN A 47 -13.88 -21.15 16.22
N SER A 48 -13.62 -20.51 17.36
CA SER A 48 -14.43 -20.59 18.59
C SER A 48 -15.93 -20.28 18.37
N PRO A 49 -16.86 -21.11 18.90
CA PRO A 49 -16.64 -22.39 19.57
C PRO A 49 -16.38 -23.54 18.59
N VAL A 50 -15.58 -24.55 18.99
CA VAL A 50 -15.26 -25.71 18.14
C VAL A 50 -15.84 -26.98 18.78
N PRO A 51 -16.65 -27.77 18.03
CA PRO A 51 -17.17 -29.03 18.53
C PRO A 51 -16.04 -30.01 18.89
N ARG A 52 -16.14 -30.68 20.05
CA ARG A 52 -15.15 -31.67 20.51
C ARG A 52 -14.92 -32.79 19.49
N ALA A 53 -15.99 -33.23 18.79
CA ALA A 53 -15.89 -34.23 17.76
C ALA A 53 -14.91 -33.79 16.62
N ARG A 54 -15.01 -32.53 16.18
CA ARG A 54 -14.13 -31.95 15.14
C ARG A 54 -12.68 -31.83 15.66
N ILE A 55 -12.50 -31.41 16.91
CA ILE A 55 -11.14 -31.36 17.50
C ILE A 55 -10.56 -32.75 17.56
N ALA A 56 -11.35 -33.75 18.01
CA ALA A 56 -10.89 -35.13 18.11
C ALA A 56 -10.49 -35.73 16.76
N SER A 57 -11.29 -35.54 15.71
CA SER A 57 -10.95 -36.05 14.36
C SER A 57 -9.68 -35.42 13.82
N MET A 58 -9.51 -34.11 13.97
CA MET A 58 -8.32 -33.40 13.46
C MET A 58 -7.04 -33.74 14.22
N LEU A 59 -7.12 -34.00 15.53
CA LEU A 59 -5.95 -34.26 16.36
C LEU A 59 -5.62 -35.76 16.51
N TYR A 60 -6.54 -36.66 16.17
CA TYR A 60 -6.34 -38.10 16.29
C TYR A 60 -6.88 -38.83 15.04
N PRO A 61 -6.34 -38.53 13.82
CA PRO A 61 -6.88 -39.03 12.55
C PRO A 61 -6.76 -40.56 12.39
N GLN A 62 -5.82 -41.17 13.11
CA GLN A 62 -5.61 -42.64 13.05
C GLN A 62 -6.42 -43.42 14.09
N ALA A 63 -7.12 -42.75 14.99
CA ALA A 63 -7.90 -43.40 16.05
C ALA A 63 -9.35 -43.62 15.62
N SER A 64 -9.99 -44.65 16.19
CA SER A 64 -11.45 -44.74 16.05
C SER A 64 -12.12 -43.52 16.70
N GLU A 65 -13.35 -43.21 16.31
CA GLU A 65 -14.08 -42.07 16.88
C GLU A 65 -14.17 -42.11 18.40
N ALA A 66 -14.41 -43.30 18.98
CA ALA A 66 -14.48 -43.50 20.42
C ALA A 66 -13.10 -43.27 21.07
N ASP A 67 -12.03 -43.76 20.47
CA ASP A 67 -10.67 -43.56 20.97
C ASP A 67 -10.20 -42.13 20.82
N ALA A 68 -10.50 -41.47 19.70
CA ALA A 68 -10.19 -40.05 19.48
C ALA A 68 -10.85 -39.17 20.56
N ARG A 69 -12.13 -39.43 20.87
CA ARG A 69 -12.86 -38.75 21.95
C ARG A 69 -12.25 -39.05 23.34
N ARG A 70 -11.81 -40.28 23.58
CA ARG A 70 -11.12 -40.65 24.83
C ARG A 70 -9.79 -39.92 24.96
N ASN A 71 -8.98 -39.91 23.89
CA ASN A 71 -7.68 -39.26 23.83
C ASN A 71 -7.80 -37.75 24.03
N LEU A 72 -8.81 -37.12 23.38
CA LEU A 72 -9.11 -35.72 23.61
C LEU A 72 -9.43 -35.42 25.06
N ARG A 73 -10.32 -36.21 25.70
CA ARG A 73 -10.65 -36.05 27.13
C ARG A 73 -9.41 -36.15 28.00
N GLN A 74 -8.54 -37.11 27.75
CA GLN A 74 -7.28 -37.29 28.49
C GLN A 74 -6.34 -36.08 28.29
N MET A 75 -6.25 -35.54 27.09
CA MET A 75 -5.43 -34.34 26.80
C MET A 75 -6.01 -33.11 27.53
N LEU A 76 -7.32 -32.88 27.44
CA LEU A 76 -7.99 -31.76 28.16
C LEU A 76 -7.76 -31.86 29.66
N PHE A 77 -7.85 -33.06 30.23
CA PHE A 77 -7.61 -33.29 31.65
C PHE A 77 -6.13 -33.06 32.03
N SER A 78 -5.19 -33.56 31.21
CA SER A 78 -3.75 -33.43 31.50
C SER A 78 -3.27 -31.98 31.41
N GLN A 79 -3.92 -31.16 30.56
CA GLN A 79 -3.60 -29.75 30.34
C GLN A 79 -4.55 -28.77 31.04
N ARG A 80 -5.34 -29.29 32.01
CA ARG A 80 -6.42 -28.52 32.68
C ARG A 80 -5.94 -27.18 33.26
N ALA A 81 -4.74 -27.14 33.84
CA ALA A 81 -4.22 -25.90 34.45
C ALA A 81 -4.04 -24.77 33.42
N LEU A 82 -3.54 -25.08 32.24
CA LEU A 82 -3.42 -24.13 31.11
C LEU A 82 -4.80 -23.84 30.54
N LEU A 83 -5.59 -24.87 30.26
CA LEU A 83 -6.88 -24.72 29.57
C LEU A 83 -7.88 -23.91 30.38
N GLN A 84 -7.90 -24.02 31.71
CA GLN A 84 -8.76 -23.18 32.56
C GLN A 84 -8.50 -21.68 32.40
N ALA A 85 -7.30 -21.30 32.02
CA ALA A 85 -6.95 -19.90 31.78
C ALA A 85 -7.24 -19.44 30.35
N VAL A 86 -7.34 -20.38 29.39
CA VAL A 86 -7.39 -20.05 27.93
C VAL A 86 -8.72 -20.41 27.30
N ALA A 87 -9.40 -21.46 27.77
CA ALA A 87 -10.54 -22.03 27.10
C ALA A 87 -11.66 -22.38 28.09
N VAL A 88 -12.89 -22.37 27.59
CA VAL A 88 -14.09 -22.85 28.26
C VAL A 88 -14.55 -24.13 27.56
N ASP A 89 -14.78 -25.17 28.30
CA ASP A 89 -15.20 -26.49 27.83
C ASP A 89 -16.57 -26.84 28.47
N ASP A 90 -17.62 -26.85 27.65
CA ASP A 90 -18.98 -27.13 28.05
C ASP A 90 -19.38 -28.62 27.96
N GLY A 91 -18.46 -29.46 27.52
CA GLY A 91 -18.66 -30.89 27.30
C GLY A 91 -19.04 -31.26 25.85
N GLU A 92 -19.57 -30.35 25.05
CA GLU A 92 -19.91 -30.55 23.65
C GLU A 92 -18.91 -29.79 22.74
N SER A 93 -18.50 -28.62 23.17
CA SER A 93 -17.58 -27.74 22.44
C SER A 93 -16.49 -27.18 23.34
N VAL A 94 -15.42 -26.68 22.73
CA VAL A 94 -14.37 -25.92 23.40
C VAL A 94 -14.33 -24.53 22.77
N ALA A 95 -14.43 -23.51 23.62
CA ALA A 95 -14.41 -22.11 23.21
C ALA A 95 -13.25 -21.37 23.85
N LEU A 96 -12.83 -20.27 23.24
CA LEU A 96 -11.86 -19.34 23.82
C LEU A 96 -12.46 -18.70 25.07
N ALA A 97 -11.71 -18.63 26.16
CA ALA A 97 -12.15 -18.00 27.37
C ALA A 97 -12.31 -16.48 27.17
N PRO A 98 -13.37 -15.87 27.79
CA PRO A 98 -13.54 -14.43 27.73
C PRO A 98 -12.32 -13.68 28.28
N GLY A 99 -11.91 -12.60 27.63
CA GLY A 99 -10.79 -11.77 28.07
C GLY A 99 -9.40 -12.26 27.67
N VAL A 100 -9.27 -13.42 27.03
CA VAL A 100 -8.00 -13.86 26.41
C VAL A 100 -7.75 -13.10 25.13
N MET A 101 -6.64 -12.40 25.08
CA MET A 101 -6.20 -11.72 23.86
C MET A 101 -5.41 -12.68 22.96
N VAL A 102 -5.80 -12.75 21.69
CA VAL A 102 -5.11 -13.58 20.71
C VAL A 102 -4.46 -12.67 19.64
N ASP A 103 -3.15 -12.80 19.47
CA ASP A 103 -2.41 -12.01 18.47
C ASP A 103 -2.94 -12.24 17.05
N ALA A 104 -3.28 -13.47 16.71
CA ALA A 104 -3.85 -13.82 15.40
C ALA A 104 -5.26 -13.24 15.15
N LEU A 105 -6.00 -12.82 16.15
CA LEU A 105 -7.28 -12.12 16.01
C LEU A 105 -7.13 -10.59 16.01
N SER A 106 -6.04 -10.07 16.55
CA SER A 106 -5.78 -8.64 16.60
C SER A 106 -5.32 -8.11 15.24
N SER A 107 -6.16 -7.33 14.55
CA SER A 107 -5.79 -6.70 13.29
C SER A 107 -4.59 -5.77 13.42
N ALA A 108 -4.45 -5.08 14.55
CA ALA A 108 -3.31 -4.20 14.83
C ALA A 108 -1.99 -4.97 14.94
N VAL A 109 -2.01 -6.19 15.45
CA VAL A 109 -0.80 -7.04 15.55
C VAL A 109 -0.50 -7.71 14.22
N ARG A 110 -1.51 -8.29 13.57
CA ARG A 110 -1.37 -8.99 12.30
C ARG A 110 -0.85 -8.10 11.18
N ASN A 111 -1.38 -6.88 11.12
CA ASN A 111 -1.20 -5.97 10.01
C ASN A 111 -0.20 -4.85 10.31
N ASP A 112 0.59 -4.95 11.38
CA ASP A 112 1.62 -3.97 11.72
C ASP A 112 2.66 -3.90 10.57
N PRO A 113 2.73 -2.79 9.82
CA PRO A 113 3.64 -2.67 8.69
C PRO A 113 5.11 -2.66 9.11
N ASN A 114 5.40 -2.39 10.38
CA ASN A 114 6.76 -2.31 10.92
C ASN A 114 7.31 -3.67 11.35
N LYS A 115 6.45 -4.69 11.44
CA LYS A 115 6.87 -6.04 11.83
C LYS A 115 6.95 -6.98 10.63
N PRO A 116 7.95 -7.90 10.60
CA PRO A 116 7.97 -8.95 9.59
C PRO A 116 6.72 -9.82 9.71
N PRO A 117 6.26 -10.44 8.59
CA PRO A 117 5.20 -11.43 8.67
C PRO A 117 5.68 -12.59 9.54
N ALA A 118 4.85 -12.98 10.48
CA ALA A 118 5.08 -14.16 11.30
C ALA A 118 4.05 -15.22 10.93
N GLU A 119 4.51 -16.44 10.73
CA GLU A 119 3.61 -17.55 10.42
C GLU A 119 2.86 -18.03 11.64
N LEU A 120 1.62 -18.41 11.44
CA LEU A 120 0.78 -19.04 12.46
C LEU A 120 1.44 -20.37 12.86
N LEU A 121 1.70 -20.57 14.16
CA LEU A 121 2.45 -21.68 14.76
C LEU A 121 3.90 -21.82 14.26
N GLY A 122 4.46 -20.76 13.69
CA GLY A 122 5.86 -20.70 13.28
C GLY A 122 6.28 -21.84 12.36
N THR A 123 7.44 -22.42 12.62
CA THR A 123 8.01 -23.51 11.85
C THR A 123 7.54 -24.91 12.28
N MET A 124 6.49 -25.00 13.13
CA MET A 124 5.96 -26.30 13.54
C MET A 124 5.36 -27.04 12.34
N THR A 125 5.76 -28.32 12.18
CA THR A 125 5.21 -29.24 11.19
C THR A 125 4.28 -30.25 11.86
N PHE A 126 3.22 -30.64 11.16
CA PHE A 126 2.16 -31.52 11.65
C PHE A 126 1.88 -32.64 10.64
N ASP A 127 2.94 -33.35 10.22
CA ASP A 127 2.86 -34.40 9.19
C ASP A 127 2.01 -35.61 9.64
N ASP A 128 1.90 -35.81 10.95
CA ASP A 128 1.04 -36.79 11.60
C ASP A 128 -0.44 -36.37 11.73
N LEU A 129 -0.77 -35.11 11.39
CA LEU A 129 -2.11 -34.51 11.48
C LEU A 129 -2.54 -33.88 10.14
N PRO A 130 -2.81 -34.68 9.09
CA PRO A 130 -2.98 -34.16 7.73
C PRO A 130 -4.13 -33.18 7.58
N GLU A 131 -5.29 -33.43 8.21
CA GLU A 131 -6.43 -32.51 8.17
C GLU A 131 -6.13 -31.18 8.87
N PHE A 132 -5.42 -31.25 10.02
CA PHE A 132 -4.97 -30.05 10.72
C PHE A 132 -3.94 -29.28 9.91
N ALA A 133 -2.97 -29.97 9.30
CA ALA A 133 -1.94 -29.34 8.44
C ALA A 133 -2.59 -28.62 7.26
N GLN A 134 -3.58 -29.22 6.60
CA GLN A 134 -4.33 -28.59 5.52
C GLN A 134 -5.11 -27.37 6.00
N TRP A 135 -5.79 -27.46 7.14
CA TRP A 135 -6.49 -26.34 7.74
C TRP A 135 -5.51 -25.20 8.10
N LEU A 136 -4.36 -25.54 8.71
CA LEU A 136 -3.33 -24.56 9.07
C LEU A 136 -2.78 -23.83 7.85
N ALA A 137 -2.50 -24.56 6.76
CA ALA A 137 -2.08 -23.95 5.51
C ALA A 137 -3.13 -22.96 4.98
N GLY A 138 -4.40 -23.36 4.97
CA GLY A 138 -5.52 -22.47 4.56
C GLY A 138 -5.62 -21.22 5.43
N GLU A 139 -5.42 -21.32 6.75
CA GLU A 139 -5.42 -20.17 7.65
C GLU A 139 -4.21 -19.26 7.45
N ARG A 140 -3.03 -19.83 7.23
CA ARG A 140 -1.82 -19.07 6.87
C ARG A 140 -2.04 -18.24 5.60
N ASP A 141 -2.59 -18.87 4.55
CA ASP A 141 -2.89 -18.20 3.30
C ASP A 141 -3.95 -17.10 3.46
N ARG A 142 -4.98 -17.35 4.29
CA ARG A 142 -6.00 -16.34 4.59
C ARG A 142 -5.40 -15.12 5.28
N LEU A 143 -4.62 -15.35 6.32
CA LEU A 143 -3.97 -14.28 7.10
C LEU A 143 -2.96 -13.48 6.25
N ALA A 144 -2.19 -14.15 5.39
CA ALA A 144 -1.26 -13.52 4.47
C ALA A 144 -2.01 -12.62 3.46
N ARG A 145 -3.13 -13.10 2.90
CA ARG A 145 -3.96 -12.28 1.99
C ARG A 145 -4.56 -11.07 2.68
N GLU A 146 -5.08 -11.22 3.91
CA GLU A 146 -5.62 -10.10 4.69
C GLU A 146 -4.55 -9.04 4.97
N ARG A 147 -3.34 -9.47 5.35
CA ARG A 147 -2.20 -8.59 5.58
C ARG A 147 -1.81 -7.85 4.30
N SER A 148 -1.67 -8.56 3.18
CA SER A 148 -1.33 -7.94 1.89
C SER A 148 -2.38 -6.93 1.44
N ALA A 149 -3.68 -7.24 1.62
CA ALA A 149 -4.76 -6.30 1.32
C ALA A 149 -4.66 -5.04 2.18
N HIS A 150 -4.36 -5.18 3.48
CA HIS A 150 -4.19 -4.05 4.38
C HIS A 150 -2.99 -3.17 4.01
N LEU A 151 -1.82 -3.78 3.73
CA LEU A 151 -0.63 -3.05 3.29
C LEU A 151 -0.88 -2.29 1.98
N ASN A 152 -1.62 -2.90 1.02
CA ASN A 152 -2.02 -2.23 -0.21
C ASN A 152 -2.92 -1.02 0.07
N GLN A 153 -3.92 -1.16 0.95
CA GLN A 153 -4.80 -0.05 1.32
C GLN A 153 -4.06 1.10 2.01
N LEU A 154 -3.07 0.78 2.86
CA LEU A 154 -2.21 1.79 3.47
C LEU A 154 -1.37 2.51 2.41
N ALA A 155 -0.74 1.76 1.51
CA ALA A 155 0.05 2.33 0.43
C ALA A 155 -0.79 3.21 -0.49
N ASP A 156 -2.04 2.82 -0.83
CA ASP A 156 -2.97 3.63 -1.62
C ASP A 156 -3.28 4.96 -0.93
N ARG A 157 -3.51 4.95 0.38
CA ARG A 157 -3.74 6.17 1.17
C ARG A 157 -2.52 7.08 1.16
N CYS A 158 -1.34 6.53 1.43
CA CYS A 158 -0.09 7.32 1.37
C CYS A 158 0.14 7.94 -0.02
N GLU A 159 -0.19 7.22 -1.10
CA GLU A 159 -0.09 7.76 -2.46
C GLU A 159 -1.08 8.91 -2.70
N GLN A 160 -2.33 8.78 -2.23
CA GLN A 160 -3.35 9.84 -2.34
C GLN A 160 -2.92 11.10 -1.59
N GLU A 161 -2.29 10.94 -0.43
CA GLU A 161 -1.74 12.01 0.40
C GLU A 161 -0.38 12.53 -0.10
N ARG A 162 0.13 11.99 -1.23
CA ARG A 162 1.46 12.28 -1.79
C ARG A 162 2.63 11.93 -0.86
N GLY A 163 2.41 11.08 0.11
CA GLY A 163 3.43 10.50 1.00
C GLY A 163 4.20 9.38 0.30
N TYR A 164 4.90 9.68 -0.80
CA TYR A 164 5.55 8.67 -1.64
C TYR A 164 6.63 7.87 -0.93
N ALA A 165 7.29 8.45 0.08
CA ALA A 165 8.29 7.74 0.87
C ALA A 165 7.66 6.61 1.70
N ASP A 166 6.55 6.90 2.38
CA ASP A 166 5.83 5.90 3.18
C ASP A 166 5.16 4.86 2.28
N ALA A 167 4.58 5.29 1.16
CA ALA A 167 4.03 4.38 0.16
C ALA A 167 5.09 3.42 -0.40
N LEU A 168 6.30 3.92 -0.66
CA LEU A 168 7.43 3.13 -1.14
C LEU A 168 7.88 2.09 -0.11
N MET A 169 7.99 2.46 1.17
CA MET A 169 8.30 1.52 2.25
C MET A 169 7.29 0.37 2.30
N LEU A 170 5.99 0.68 2.19
CA LEU A 170 4.92 -0.32 2.18
C LEU A 170 4.96 -1.20 0.92
N ALA A 171 5.26 -0.63 -0.25
CA ALA A 171 5.39 -1.36 -1.50
C ALA A 171 6.61 -2.30 -1.49
N GLN A 172 7.74 -1.87 -0.95
CA GLN A 172 8.92 -2.72 -0.75
C GLN A 172 8.63 -3.87 0.21
N ARG A 173 7.81 -3.61 1.24
CA ARG A 173 7.35 -4.67 2.14
C ARG A 173 6.49 -5.71 1.42
N LEU A 174 5.57 -5.27 0.56
CA LEU A 174 4.77 -6.19 -0.27
C LEU A 174 5.64 -7.03 -1.20
N VAL A 175 6.69 -6.46 -1.79
CA VAL A 175 7.66 -7.22 -2.60
C VAL A 175 8.40 -8.25 -1.73
N ALA A 176 8.83 -7.89 -0.53
CA ALA A 176 9.52 -8.81 0.37
C ALA A 176 8.61 -9.98 0.83
N GLU A 177 7.32 -9.71 1.06
CA GLU A 177 6.34 -10.73 1.45
C GLU A 177 5.86 -11.59 0.26
N HIS A 178 5.82 -11.01 -0.95
CA HIS A 178 5.37 -11.66 -2.19
C HIS A 178 6.33 -11.37 -3.35
N PRO A 179 7.52 -11.98 -3.37
CA PRO A 179 8.56 -11.67 -4.36
C PRO A 179 8.15 -11.91 -5.82
N LEU A 180 7.19 -12.81 -6.05
CA LEU A 180 6.67 -13.12 -7.38
C LEU A 180 5.52 -12.20 -7.84
N SER A 181 5.11 -11.24 -7.01
CA SER A 181 4.03 -10.32 -7.35
C SER A 181 4.51 -9.19 -8.24
N GLU A 182 4.34 -9.33 -9.56
CA GLU A 182 4.65 -8.24 -10.50
C GLU A 182 3.89 -6.94 -10.20
N ALA A 183 2.69 -7.02 -9.64
CA ALA A 183 1.92 -5.84 -9.24
C ALA A 183 2.64 -5.05 -8.14
N ALA A 184 3.24 -5.75 -7.15
CA ALA A 184 4.03 -5.12 -6.10
C ALA A 184 5.31 -4.47 -6.66
N HIS A 185 6.01 -5.17 -7.55
CA HIS A 185 7.19 -4.63 -8.24
C HIS A 185 6.84 -3.40 -9.07
N ARG A 186 5.76 -3.43 -9.87
CA ARG A 186 5.30 -2.26 -10.63
C ARG A 186 4.98 -1.07 -9.73
N ARG A 187 4.43 -1.31 -8.53
CA ARG A 187 4.19 -0.25 -7.56
C ARG A 187 5.50 0.40 -7.10
N VAL A 188 6.51 -0.40 -6.76
CA VAL A 188 7.85 0.09 -6.38
C VAL A 188 8.48 0.91 -7.53
N MET A 189 8.47 0.37 -8.76
CA MET A 189 8.95 1.07 -9.95
C MET A 189 8.27 2.43 -10.12
N ARG A 190 6.94 2.46 -10.04
CA ARG A 190 6.13 3.68 -10.19
C ARG A 190 6.44 4.70 -9.09
N LEU A 191 6.57 4.26 -7.84
CA LEU A 191 6.84 5.15 -6.71
C LEU A 191 8.24 5.76 -6.77
N HIS A 192 9.26 5.01 -7.14
CA HIS A 192 10.59 5.54 -7.42
C HIS A 192 10.55 6.58 -8.55
N TYR A 193 9.85 6.26 -9.64
CA TYR A 193 9.66 7.19 -10.75
C TYR A 193 8.96 8.49 -10.34
N LEU A 194 7.86 8.41 -9.56
CA LEU A 194 7.14 9.57 -9.05
C LEU A 194 7.96 10.40 -8.07
N SER A 195 8.87 9.78 -7.34
CA SER A 195 9.83 10.44 -6.46
C SER A 195 11.01 11.08 -7.23
N GLY A 196 11.08 10.87 -8.55
CA GLY A 196 12.15 11.39 -9.41
C GLY A 196 13.41 10.53 -9.44
N ASP A 197 13.40 9.36 -8.82
CA ASP A 197 14.50 8.41 -8.81
C ASP A 197 14.31 7.36 -9.91
N ARG A 198 14.69 7.75 -11.13
CA ARG A 198 14.60 6.87 -12.29
C ARG A 198 15.53 5.66 -12.19
N ALA A 199 16.74 5.86 -11.62
CA ALA A 199 17.70 4.78 -11.50
C ALA A 199 17.15 3.66 -10.62
N ALA A 200 16.64 3.99 -9.44
CA ALA A 200 16.01 3.03 -8.55
C ALA A 200 14.75 2.38 -9.16
N ALA A 201 14.02 3.10 -10.02
CA ALA A 201 12.88 2.51 -10.73
C ALA A 201 13.32 1.42 -11.74
N ILE A 202 14.45 1.60 -12.42
CA ILE A 202 15.04 0.61 -13.33
C ILE A 202 15.61 -0.57 -12.53
N GLU A 203 16.33 -0.31 -11.43
CA GLU A 203 16.83 -1.36 -10.54
C GLU A 203 15.69 -2.25 -9.98
N ALA A 204 14.54 -1.65 -9.66
CA ALA A 204 13.36 -2.37 -9.22
C ALA A 204 12.81 -3.30 -10.32
N PHE A 205 12.86 -2.87 -11.60
CA PHE A 205 12.52 -3.73 -12.73
C PHE A 205 13.51 -4.89 -12.87
N GLU A 206 14.82 -4.61 -12.84
CA GLU A 206 15.87 -5.65 -12.95
C GLU A 206 15.74 -6.68 -11.84
N HIS A 207 15.39 -6.24 -10.63
CA HIS A 207 15.12 -7.15 -9.53
C HIS A 207 13.91 -8.04 -9.81
N CYS A 208 12.79 -7.46 -10.30
CA CYS A 208 11.60 -8.20 -10.70
C CYS A 208 11.92 -9.26 -11.77
N GLU A 209 12.63 -8.86 -12.84
CA GLU A 209 13.01 -9.76 -13.93
C GLU A 209 13.87 -10.93 -13.43
N ARG A 210 14.84 -10.66 -12.56
CA ARG A 210 15.71 -11.67 -11.97
C ARG A 210 14.92 -12.67 -11.15
N VAL A 211 14.07 -12.18 -10.23
CA VAL A 211 13.26 -13.07 -9.39
C VAL A 211 12.33 -13.95 -10.21
N LEU A 212 11.63 -13.39 -11.21
CA LEU A 212 10.73 -14.17 -12.07
C LEU A 212 11.49 -15.21 -12.91
N LYS A 213 12.70 -14.87 -13.38
CA LYS A 213 13.54 -15.79 -14.15
C LYS A 213 14.07 -16.93 -13.28
N ASP A 214 14.55 -16.60 -12.09
CA ASP A 214 15.21 -17.58 -11.20
C ASP A 214 14.20 -18.55 -10.56
N GLU A 215 13.01 -18.04 -10.17
CA GLU A 215 11.99 -18.84 -9.48
C GLU A 215 11.00 -19.54 -10.44
N LEU A 216 10.65 -18.91 -11.56
CA LEU A 216 9.61 -19.40 -12.46
C LEU A 216 10.11 -19.69 -13.89
N GLY A 217 11.30 -19.24 -14.26
CA GLY A 217 11.83 -19.35 -15.63
C GLY A 217 11.06 -18.48 -16.65
N VAL A 218 10.30 -17.48 -16.21
CA VAL A 218 9.46 -16.65 -17.09
C VAL A 218 9.99 -15.22 -17.20
N ARG A 219 9.53 -14.51 -18.25
CA ARG A 219 9.78 -13.08 -18.42
C ARG A 219 8.66 -12.27 -17.77
N PRO A 220 8.95 -11.01 -17.38
CA PRO A 220 7.92 -10.10 -16.88
C PRO A 220 6.75 -9.92 -17.85
N ALA A 221 5.55 -9.75 -17.31
CA ALA A 221 4.32 -9.52 -18.06
C ALA A 221 4.38 -8.25 -18.93
N PRO A 222 3.56 -8.17 -19.99
CA PRO A 222 3.53 -7.00 -20.88
C PRO A 222 3.33 -5.66 -20.16
N ASP A 223 2.53 -5.63 -19.09
CA ASP A 223 2.28 -4.41 -18.30
C ASP A 223 3.53 -3.94 -17.56
N THR A 224 4.35 -4.87 -17.05
CA THR A 224 5.61 -4.55 -16.37
C THR A 224 6.64 -4.02 -17.37
N LEU A 225 6.71 -4.62 -18.56
CA LEU A 225 7.54 -4.15 -19.66
C LEU A 225 7.08 -2.78 -20.20
N ALA A 226 5.77 -2.53 -20.27
CA ALA A 226 5.22 -1.25 -20.68
C ALA A 226 5.58 -0.14 -19.66
N MET A 227 5.57 -0.45 -18.38
CA MET A 227 6.00 0.48 -17.33
C MET A 227 7.49 0.81 -17.45
N LEU A 228 8.36 -0.17 -17.71
CA LEU A 228 9.79 0.06 -17.98
C LEU A 228 9.97 1.02 -19.15
N ARG A 229 9.31 0.75 -20.29
CA ARG A 229 9.38 1.65 -21.46
C ARG A 229 8.95 3.07 -21.13
N THR A 230 7.90 3.23 -20.30
CA THR A 230 7.46 4.55 -19.84
C THR A 230 8.52 5.25 -19.01
N ILE A 231 9.19 4.52 -18.12
CA ILE A 231 10.29 5.04 -17.29
C ILE A 231 11.51 5.40 -18.15
N GLU A 232 11.84 4.56 -19.13
CA GLU A 232 12.97 4.80 -20.06
C GLU A 232 12.71 5.96 -21.02
N GLN A 233 11.51 6.03 -21.59
CA GLN A 233 11.13 7.08 -22.55
C GLN A 233 10.83 8.42 -21.89
N ALA A 234 10.64 8.46 -20.59
CA ALA A 234 10.53 9.69 -19.82
C ALA A 234 11.90 10.42 -19.76
N GLN A 235 12.59 10.46 -20.90
CA GLN A 235 13.72 11.36 -21.06
C GLN A 235 13.22 12.77 -20.80
N LEU A 236 13.67 13.31 -19.65
CA LEU A 236 13.56 14.73 -19.34
C LEU A 236 12.15 15.29 -19.08
N ALA A 237 11.31 14.62 -18.30
CA ALA A 237 10.49 15.45 -17.43
C ALA A 237 11.48 16.13 -16.45
N PRO A 238 11.50 17.46 -16.36
CA PRO A 238 12.34 18.11 -15.37
C PRO A 238 11.97 17.52 -14.02
N VAL A 239 12.96 16.92 -13.38
CA VAL A 239 12.90 16.43 -11.99
C VAL A 239 12.06 17.43 -11.20
N ALA A 240 10.94 16.99 -10.64
CA ALA A 240 10.31 17.75 -9.58
C ALA A 240 11.40 17.89 -8.51
N LEU A 241 11.95 19.10 -8.44
CA LEU A 241 13.13 19.46 -7.67
C LEU A 241 13.01 18.85 -6.27
N ARG A 242 13.84 17.84 -5.99
CA ARG A 242 14.29 17.65 -4.61
C ARG A 242 14.48 19.04 -4.04
N GLN A 243 13.84 19.34 -2.93
CA GLN A 243 14.11 20.56 -2.19
C GLN A 243 15.54 20.48 -1.64
N VAL A 244 16.51 20.63 -2.53
CA VAL A 244 17.83 21.10 -2.12
C VAL A 244 17.57 22.51 -1.61
N PRO A 245 17.99 22.87 -0.40
CA PRO A 245 17.79 24.21 0.11
C PRO A 245 18.21 25.23 -0.95
N VAL A 246 17.27 26.03 -1.40
CA VAL A 246 17.35 26.91 -2.57
C VAL A 246 18.52 27.94 -2.46
N GLY A 247 19.17 28.03 -1.30
CA GLY A 247 20.27 28.95 -1.06
C GLY A 247 21.62 28.58 -1.70
N VAL A 248 21.85 27.32 -2.11
CA VAL A 248 23.20 26.87 -2.50
C VAL A 248 23.43 26.84 -4.02
N LEU A 249 22.36 26.79 -4.84
CA LEU A 249 22.49 26.61 -6.31
C LEU A 249 21.79 27.67 -7.18
N ARG A 250 21.13 28.67 -6.61
CA ARG A 250 20.52 29.77 -7.38
C ARG A 250 20.96 31.10 -6.76
N PRO A 251 21.64 31.97 -7.49
CA PRO A 251 21.78 33.34 -7.04
C PRO A 251 20.40 33.91 -6.76
N PRO A 252 20.20 34.67 -5.66
CA PRO A 252 18.87 35.14 -5.21
C PRO A 252 18.19 36.08 -6.21
N ARG A 253 18.92 36.58 -7.19
CA ARG A 253 18.42 37.42 -8.29
C ARG A 253 18.81 36.87 -9.65
N LEU A 254 17.95 37.10 -10.64
CA LEU A 254 18.23 36.86 -12.04
C LEU A 254 19.28 37.91 -12.48
N ILE A 255 20.48 37.47 -12.86
CA ILE A 255 21.58 38.35 -13.25
C ILE A 255 21.77 38.24 -14.77
N GLY A 256 21.95 39.40 -15.44
CA GLY A 256 22.24 39.47 -16.87
C GLY A 256 21.04 39.15 -17.76
N ARG A 257 19.83 39.35 -17.29
CA ARG A 257 18.55 39.16 -18.02
C ARG A 257 17.57 40.33 -17.83
N GLU A 258 18.11 41.49 -17.52
CA GLU A 258 17.32 42.69 -17.22
C GLU A 258 16.53 43.14 -18.45
N VAL A 259 17.10 43.04 -19.64
CA VAL A 259 16.47 43.43 -20.89
C VAL A 259 15.30 42.50 -21.24
N GLU A 260 15.50 41.21 -21.14
CA GLU A 260 14.46 40.21 -21.42
C GLU A 260 13.33 40.31 -20.37
N TYR A 261 13.66 40.56 -19.09
CA TYR A 261 12.71 40.74 -18.04
C TYR A 261 11.83 41.98 -18.23
N ALA A 262 12.47 43.12 -18.69
CA ALA A 262 11.74 44.34 -19.01
C ALA A 262 10.80 44.14 -20.21
N ARG A 263 11.25 43.46 -21.27
CA ARG A 263 10.40 43.13 -22.44
C ARG A 263 9.20 42.25 -22.06
N LEU A 264 9.37 41.30 -21.15
CA LEU A 264 8.24 40.54 -20.58
C LEU A 264 7.25 41.45 -19.86
N GLY A 265 7.75 42.45 -19.11
CA GLY A 265 6.94 43.43 -18.41
C GLY A 265 6.13 44.32 -19.34
N GLU A 266 6.73 44.81 -20.39
CA GLU A 266 6.07 45.61 -21.43
C GLU A 266 4.96 44.82 -22.17
N ALA A 267 5.29 43.59 -22.57
CA ALA A 267 4.33 42.73 -23.24
C ALA A 267 3.15 42.36 -22.34
N TRP A 268 3.42 42.10 -21.08
CA TRP A 268 2.41 41.86 -20.07
C TRP A 268 1.46 43.04 -19.87
N ALA A 269 2.02 44.26 -19.74
CA ALA A 269 1.25 45.48 -19.60
C ALA A 269 0.34 45.78 -20.81
N GLN A 270 0.75 45.26 -22.00
CA GLN A 270 0.02 45.44 -23.25
C GLN A 270 -0.92 44.23 -23.56
N GLY A 271 -1.02 43.24 -22.68
CA GLY A 271 -1.83 42.04 -22.92
C GLY A 271 -1.35 41.19 -24.10
N ARG A 272 -0.07 41.22 -24.42
CA ARG A 272 0.50 40.48 -25.56
C ARG A 272 0.98 39.10 -25.15
N ALA A 273 0.82 38.13 -26.04
CA ALA A 273 1.46 36.83 -25.94
C ALA A 273 2.97 36.95 -26.24
N VAL A 274 3.80 36.27 -25.48
CA VAL A 274 5.25 36.23 -25.61
C VAL A 274 5.75 34.81 -25.79
N ILE A 275 6.62 34.58 -26.79
CA ILE A 275 7.31 33.32 -26.98
C ILE A 275 8.78 33.55 -26.64
N VAL A 276 9.30 32.79 -25.65
CA VAL A 276 10.72 32.83 -25.27
C VAL A 276 11.43 31.62 -25.88
N THR A 277 12.34 31.89 -26.83
CA THR A 277 13.13 30.87 -27.54
C THR A 277 14.61 30.95 -27.18
N GLY A 278 15.36 29.90 -27.45
CA GLY A 278 16.80 29.81 -27.21
C GLY A 278 17.23 28.37 -26.89
N ASP A 279 18.54 28.11 -26.83
CA ASP A 279 19.10 26.77 -26.60
C ASP A 279 18.80 26.22 -25.20
N ALA A 280 18.95 24.90 -25.04
CA ALA A 280 18.78 24.24 -23.78
C ALA A 280 19.76 24.79 -22.72
N GLY A 281 19.34 24.94 -21.48
CA GLY A 281 20.20 25.43 -20.39
C GLY A 281 20.28 26.95 -20.23
N LEU A 282 19.81 27.77 -21.19
CA LEU A 282 19.90 29.25 -21.16
C LEU A 282 19.00 29.94 -20.12
N GLY A 283 18.34 29.20 -19.25
CA GLY A 283 17.55 29.76 -18.13
C GLY A 283 16.17 30.29 -18.52
N LYS A 284 15.60 29.92 -19.70
CA LYS A 284 14.27 30.32 -20.15
C LYS A 284 13.17 30.06 -19.11
N THR A 285 13.14 28.85 -18.57
CA THR A 285 12.16 28.45 -17.56
C THR A 285 12.29 29.27 -16.29
N ARG A 286 13.52 29.61 -15.90
CA ARG A 286 13.79 30.45 -14.72
C ARG A 286 13.29 31.88 -14.96
N LEU A 287 13.59 32.48 -16.11
CA LEU A 287 13.14 33.82 -16.47
C LEU A 287 11.60 33.92 -16.39
N ILE A 288 10.90 32.97 -17.03
CA ILE A 288 9.43 32.92 -17.02
C ILE A 288 8.89 32.70 -15.61
N SER A 289 9.46 31.75 -14.84
CA SER A 289 9.00 31.44 -13.49
C SER A 289 9.23 32.59 -12.49
N ASP A 290 10.36 33.27 -12.56
CA ASP A 290 10.67 34.40 -11.69
C ASP A 290 9.80 35.61 -12.04
N PHE A 291 9.53 35.84 -13.34
CA PHE A 291 8.60 36.85 -13.79
C PHE A 291 7.16 36.58 -13.32
N ALA A 292 6.71 35.33 -13.48
CA ALA A 292 5.38 34.88 -13.10
C ALA A 292 5.14 35.03 -11.59
N ARG A 293 6.10 34.58 -10.75
CA ARG A 293 6.00 34.71 -9.29
C ARG A 293 5.94 36.16 -8.82
N ALA A 294 6.66 37.04 -9.47
CA ALA A 294 6.65 38.47 -9.11
C ALA A 294 5.31 39.15 -9.39
N ARG A 295 4.47 38.58 -10.25
CA ARG A 295 3.16 39.15 -10.63
C ARG A 295 1.99 38.60 -9.81
N GLY A 296 2.11 37.40 -9.25
CA GLY A 296 1.00 36.72 -8.58
C GLY A 296 -0.14 36.32 -9.52
N GLY A 297 -1.02 35.43 -9.10
CA GLY A 297 -2.19 35.02 -9.89
C GLY A 297 -1.89 34.40 -11.26
N VAL A 298 -0.76 33.69 -11.38
CA VAL A 298 -0.28 33.10 -12.63
C VAL A 298 -0.40 31.60 -12.58
N LEU A 299 -0.97 31.00 -13.62
CA LEU A 299 -0.99 29.56 -13.84
C LEU A 299 0.23 29.13 -14.66
N LEU A 300 0.98 28.17 -14.17
CA LEU A 300 2.15 27.64 -14.86
C LEU A 300 1.93 26.18 -15.22
N VAL A 301 1.84 25.88 -16.50
CA VAL A 301 1.65 24.54 -17.03
C VAL A 301 2.80 24.19 -17.97
N ALA A 302 3.46 23.05 -17.68
CA ALA A 302 4.52 22.53 -18.55
C ALA A 302 3.97 21.45 -19.48
N ALA A 303 4.27 21.54 -20.77
CA ALA A 303 4.05 20.47 -21.73
C ALA A 303 5.02 19.30 -21.43
N ARG A 304 4.54 18.07 -21.56
CA ARG A 304 5.31 16.84 -21.33
C ARG A 304 5.53 16.10 -22.67
N PRO A 305 6.60 15.32 -22.82
CA PRO A 305 6.87 14.59 -24.06
C PRO A 305 5.73 13.68 -24.53
N GLY A 306 4.93 13.12 -23.61
CA GLY A 306 3.77 12.29 -23.94
C GLY A 306 2.51 13.05 -24.38
N ASP A 307 2.46 14.37 -24.19
CA ASP A 307 1.27 15.19 -24.49
C ASP A 307 0.95 15.22 -25.98
N ALA A 308 1.97 15.07 -26.84
CA ALA A 308 1.78 15.04 -28.29
C ALA A 308 0.87 13.91 -28.78
N ARG A 309 0.69 12.86 -27.98
CA ARG A 309 -0.16 11.70 -28.28
C ARG A 309 -1.54 11.76 -27.65
N LEU A 310 -1.77 12.73 -26.76
CA LEU A 310 -3.01 12.90 -26.03
C LEU A 310 -3.64 14.25 -26.41
N PRO A 311 -4.73 14.24 -27.18
CA PRO A 311 -5.43 15.48 -27.53
C PRO A 311 -5.78 16.27 -26.26
N TYR A 312 -5.53 17.57 -26.29
CA TYR A 312 -5.86 18.52 -25.22
C TYR A 312 -5.17 18.29 -23.86
N ALA A 313 -4.15 17.43 -23.75
CA ALA A 313 -3.52 17.10 -22.45
C ALA A 313 -3.01 18.33 -21.68
N VAL A 314 -2.39 19.30 -22.37
CA VAL A 314 -1.93 20.56 -21.75
C VAL A 314 -3.11 21.44 -21.32
N LEU A 315 -4.15 21.53 -22.17
CA LEU A 315 -5.35 22.31 -21.90
C LEU A 315 -6.12 21.71 -20.71
N THR A 316 -6.25 20.41 -20.65
CA THR A 316 -6.87 19.71 -19.52
C THR A 316 -6.19 20.04 -18.20
N ARG A 317 -4.85 20.04 -18.17
CA ARG A 317 -4.07 20.41 -16.98
C ARG A 317 -4.24 21.89 -16.60
N LEU A 318 -4.27 22.77 -17.60
CA LEU A 318 -4.48 24.21 -17.40
C LEU A 318 -5.86 24.47 -16.78
N VAL A 319 -6.91 23.89 -17.36
CA VAL A 319 -8.28 24.07 -16.90
C VAL A 319 -8.46 23.47 -15.50
N ARG A 320 -7.86 22.32 -15.22
CA ARG A 320 -7.89 21.72 -13.87
C ARG A 320 -7.25 22.64 -12.82
N GLN A 321 -6.06 23.15 -13.08
CA GLN A 321 -5.41 24.12 -12.18
C GLN A 321 -6.22 25.40 -12.01
N LEU A 322 -6.85 25.88 -13.06
CA LEU A 322 -7.71 27.07 -13.01
C LEU A 322 -8.88 26.83 -12.08
N VAL A 323 -9.59 25.73 -12.25
CA VAL A 323 -10.75 25.37 -11.42
C VAL A 323 -10.37 25.14 -9.95
N GLU A 324 -9.20 24.57 -9.69
CA GLU A 324 -8.69 24.34 -8.33
C GLU A 324 -8.23 25.62 -7.62
N GLN A 325 -7.65 26.58 -8.35
CA GLN A 325 -7.04 27.76 -7.75
C GLN A 325 -7.96 28.98 -7.70
N VAL A 326 -8.94 29.04 -8.58
CA VAL A 326 -9.89 30.14 -8.64
C VAL A 326 -11.26 29.63 -8.18
N PRO A 327 -11.71 29.99 -6.97
CA PRO A 327 -13.06 29.66 -6.52
C PRO A 327 -14.06 30.38 -7.41
N THR A 328 -14.52 29.71 -8.44
CA THR A 328 -15.46 30.24 -9.41
C THR A 328 -16.72 29.39 -9.36
N ASP A 329 -17.87 30.03 -9.10
CA ASP A 329 -19.15 29.35 -9.28
C ASP A 329 -19.37 29.13 -10.79
N LEU A 330 -19.01 27.96 -11.26
CA LEU A 330 -19.22 27.53 -12.64
C LEU A 330 -20.72 27.43 -12.90
N THR A 331 -21.21 28.17 -13.87
CA THR A 331 -22.60 28.01 -14.32
C THR A 331 -22.85 26.59 -14.80
N PRO A 332 -24.06 26.03 -14.69
CA PRO A 332 -24.34 24.66 -15.15
C PRO A 332 -23.95 24.40 -16.61
N ALA A 333 -24.13 25.39 -17.48
CA ALA A 333 -23.72 25.28 -18.88
C ALA A 333 -22.21 25.21 -19.05
N LEU A 334 -21.46 26.06 -18.35
CA LEU A 334 -19.99 26.05 -18.41
C LEU A 334 -19.40 24.76 -17.78
N ARG A 335 -20.02 24.27 -16.71
CA ARG A 335 -19.63 23.00 -16.09
C ARG A 335 -19.77 21.82 -17.05
N LYS A 336 -20.86 21.74 -17.81
CA LYS A 336 -21.07 20.70 -18.83
C LYS A 336 -20.03 20.77 -19.96
N GLU A 337 -19.66 21.97 -20.41
CA GLU A 337 -18.62 22.13 -21.44
C GLU A 337 -17.23 21.75 -20.90
N ILE A 338 -16.89 22.16 -19.68
CA ILE A 338 -15.62 21.80 -19.04
C ILE A 338 -15.56 20.30 -18.74
N ALA A 339 -16.68 19.64 -18.46
CA ALA A 339 -16.75 18.19 -18.23
C ALA A 339 -16.24 17.35 -19.42
N ARG A 340 -16.22 17.92 -20.63
CA ARG A 340 -15.58 17.27 -21.81
C ARG A 340 -14.06 17.09 -21.65
N LEU A 341 -13.43 18.00 -20.93
CA LEU A 341 -11.98 17.96 -20.64
C LEU A 341 -11.70 17.39 -19.26
N LEU A 342 -12.62 17.55 -18.32
CA LEU A 342 -12.55 17.17 -16.91
C LEU A 342 -13.80 16.36 -16.52
N PRO A 343 -13.84 15.06 -16.84
CA PRO A 343 -15.00 14.20 -16.54
C PRO A 343 -15.40 14.19 -15.06
N GLU A 344 -14.49 14.52 -14.16
CA GLU A 344 -14.73 14.65 -12.73
C GLU A 344 -15.70 15.79 -12.34
N LEU A 345 -16.00 16.70 -13.25
CA LEU A 345 -16.94 17.80 -13.00
C LEU A 345 -18.41 17.49 -13.35
N GLY A 346 -18.68 16.32 -13.96
CA GLY A 346 -20.02 15.88 -14.31
C GLY A 346 -20.10 15.22 -15.69
N GLU A 347 -21.33 14.93 -16.15
CA GLU A 347 -21.55 14.34 -17.47
C GLU A 347 -21.50 15.42 -18.57
N ALA A 348 -20.68 15.15 -19.59
CA ALA A 348 -20.57 15.99 -20.77
C ALA A 348 -21.77 15.74 -21.71
N GLU A 349 -22.35 16.79 -22.28
CA GLU A 349 -23.32 16.64 -23.37
C GLU A 349 -22.64 16.06 -24.61
N PRO A 350 -23.28 15.10 -25.33
CA PRO A 350 -22.75 14.60 -26.59
C PRO A 350 -22.59 15.74 -27.60
N LEU A 351 -21.49 15.71 -28.37
CA LEU A 351 -21.31 16.66 -29.48
C LEU A 351 -22.49 16.54 -30.46
N ARG A 352 -23.23 17.61 -30.63
CA ARG A 352 -24.12 17.72 -31.78
C ARG A 352 -23.25 17.78 -33.01
N THR A 353 -23.15 16.68 -33.73
CA THR A 353 -22.63 16.66 -35.09
C THR A 353 -23.70 17.28 -35.98
N ASP A 354 -23.70 18.61 -36.13
CA ASP A 354 -24.34 19.24 -37.28
C ASP A 354 -23.49 18.96 -38.53
N VAL A 355 -23.65 17.74 -39.04
CA VAL A 355 -23.32 17.42 -40.42
C VAL A 355 -24.66 17.41 -41.15
N ASP A 356 -25.15 18.61 -41.46
CA ASP A 356 -26.09 18.86 -42.53
C ASP A 356 -26.23 20.39 -42.74
N ARG A 357 -25.25 20.95 -43.48
CA ARG A 357 -25.44 22.06 -44.42
C ARG A 357 -24.19 22.27 -45.27
#